data_bd7b48911d86921f45cf6ceaf98705b3
#
_entry.id   bd7b48911d86921f45cf6ceaf98705b3
#
_cell.length_a   1.000
_cell.length_b   1.000
_cell.length_c   1.000
_cell.angle_alpha   90.00
_cell.angle_beta   90.00
_cell.angle_gamma   90.00
#
_symmetry.space_group_name_H-M   'P 1'
#
loop_
_entity.id
_entity.type
_entity.pdbx_description
1 polymer ?
#
loop_
_entity_poly.entity_id
_entity_poly.type
_entity_poly.pdbx_seq_one_letter_code
_entity_poly.pdbx_strand_id
1 'polypeptide(L)'
;MRFFLGVIFLLLLAYGLSFVLFVSDLPSAPEALPKADGIVALTGGGERLDTAVALLERGVGKRLLVSGVAQETTKETVGKMADGKQRFACCADLGYTAEDTHGNAEEAAEWARSHNFGSLVIVTSRYHMPRTLHEFAAAMPEETLIPYPVDQSRIDLSGWWMHARTVTLLHREYVKYLASLVTTRLAHT
;
A
#
# COMPACT_ATOMS: atom_id res chain seq x y z
N MET A 1 -38.24 -8.96 20.08
CA MET A 1 -38.10 -9.05 18.61
C MET A 1 -37.87 -7.66 17.96
N ARG A 2 -38.77 -6.66 18.16
CA ARG A 2 -38.63 -5.30 17.57
C ARG A 2 -37.36 -4.56 18.04
N PHE A 3 -36.96 -4.67 19.29
CA PHE A 3 -35.73 -4.08 19.83
C PHE A 3 -34.46 -4.69 19.13
N PHE A 4 -34.40 -6.01 18.97
CA PHE A 4 -33.29 -6.71 18.27
C PHE A 4 -33.17 -6.29 16.81
N LEU A 5 -34.28 -6.17 16.10
CA LEU A 5 -34.28 -5.69 14.72
C LEU A 5 -33.77 -4.24 14.62
N GLY A 6 -34.13 -3.37 15.59
CA GLY A 6 -33.61 -2.02 15.68
C GLY A 6 -32.09 -1.95 15.86
N VAL A 7 -31.56 -2.80 16.76
CA VAL A 7 -30.11 -2.88 17.00
C VAL A 7 -29.36 -3.36 15.73
N ILE A 8 -29.87 -4.41 15.09
CA ILE A 8 -29.27 -4.93 13.83
C ILE A 8 -29.28 -3.83 12.74
N PHE A 9 -30.39 -3.12 12.59
CA PHE A 9 -30.51 -2.02 11.63
C PHE A 9 -29.47 -0.93 11.89
N LEU A 10 -29.29 -0.51 13.15
CA LEU A 10 -28.30 0.50 13.53
C LEU A 10 -26.87 0.03 13.27
N LEU A 11 -26.55 -1.24 13.52
CA LEU A 11 -25.23 -1.81 13.22
C LEU A 11 -24.94 -1.84 11.72
N LEU A 12 -25.93 -2.23 10.90
CA LEU A 12 -25.79 -2.22 9.44
C LEU A 12 -25.63 -0.80 8.91
N LEU A 13 -26.37 0.17 9.46
CA LEU A 13 -26.25 1.56 9.11
C LEU A 13 -24.87 2.11 9.47
N ALA A 14 -24.39 1.84 10.67
CA ALA A 14 -23.06 2.23 11.12
C ALA A 14 -21.94 1.61 10.25
N TYR A 15 -22.08 0.33 9.89
CA TYR A 15 -21.16 -0.35 8.99
C TYR A 15 -21.15 0.28 7.60
N GLY A 16 -22.33 0.54 7.01
CA GLY A 16 -22.44 1.19 5.71
C GLY A 16 -21.84 2.61 5.70
N LEU A 17 -22.13 3.40 6.76
CA LEU A 17 -21.56 4.72 6.91
C LEU A 17 -20.03 4.68 7.05
N SER A 18 -19.50 3.80 7.88
CA SER A 18 -18.04 3.65 8.05
C SER A 18 -17.35 3.20 6.76
N PHE A 19 -17.98 2.36 5.95
CA PHE A 19 -17.47 2.00 4.62
C PHE A 19 -17.43 3.21 3.67
N VAL A 20 -18.51 4.02 3.62
CA VAL A 20 -18.54 5.24 2.80
C VAL A 20 -17.46 6.23 3.26
N LEU A 21 -17.28 6.43 4.56
CA LEU A 21 -16.22 7.27 5.10
C LEU A 21 -14.84 6.74 4.71
N PHE A 22 -14.59 5.43 4.83
CA PHE A 22 -13.33 4.82 4.37
C PHE A 22 -13.03 5.14 2.90
N VAL A 23 -14.03 5.06 2.02
CA VAL A 23 -13.82 5.37 0.60
C VAL A 23 -13.60 6.87 0.36
N SER A 24 -14.31 7.75 1.08
CA SER A 24 -14.16 9.21 0.94
C SER A 24 -12.81 9.72 1.44
N ASP A 25 -12.23 9.04 2.43
CA ASP A 25 -10.96 9.41 3.06
C ASP A 25 -9.73 8.76 2.38
N LEU A 26 -9.92 8.06 1.25
CA LEU A 26 -8.79 7.49 0.52
C LEU A 26 -7.78 8.57 0.10
N PRO A 27 -6.50 8.43 0.47
CA PRO A 27 -5.50 9.46 0.25
C PRO A 27 -5.24 9.71 -1.24
N SER A 28 -4.85 10.91 -1.58
CA SER A 28 -4.37 11.30 -2.91
C SER A 28 -2.85 11.47 -2.89
N ALA A 29 -2.22 11.37 -4.05
CA ALA A 29 -0.79 11.63 -4.16
C ALA A 29 -0.49 13.08 -3.77
N PRO A 30 0.57 13.34 -2.98
CA PRO A 30 0.93 14.69 -2.58
C PRO A 30 1.41 15.49 -3.78
N GLU A 31 1.07 16.79 -3.82
CA GLU A 31 1.54 17.71 -4.88
C GLU A 31 3.06 17.90 -4.84
N ALA A 32 3.63 17.97 -3.65
CA ALA A 32 5.06 18.04 -3.42
C ALA A 32 5.51 16.84 -2.59
N LEU A 33 6.49 16.10 -3.09
CA LEU A 33 7.04 14.94 -2.42
C LEU A 33 8.42 15.29 -1.85
N PRO A 34 8.63 15.21 -0.53
CA PRO A 34 9.95 15.40 0.05
C PRO A 34 10.89 14.27 -0.38
N LYS A 35 12.19 14.51 -0.30
CA LYS A 35 13.18 13.44 -0.44
C LYS A 35 13.08 12.49 0.76
N ALA A 36 13.24 11.21 0.48
CA ALA A 36 13.28 10.16 1.48
C ALA A 36 14.56 9.32 1.33
N ASP A 37 14.84 8.46 2.29
CA ASP A 37 15.98 7.56 2.18
C ASP A 37 15.69 6.43 1.19
N GLY A 38 14.51 5.82 1.28
CA GLY A 38 14.10 4.73 0.42
C GLY A 38 12.70 4.91 -0.19
N ILE A 39 12.43 4.10 -1.20
CA ILE A 39 11.12 3.93 -1.82
C ILE A 39 10.74 2.45 -1.68
N VAL A 40 9.51 2.16 -1.30
CA VAL A 40 8.97 0.80 -1.26
C VAL A 40 7.75 0.72 -2.17
N ALA A 41 7.81 -0.16 -3.17
CA ALA A 41 6.69 -0.46 -4.05
C ALA A 41 6.12 -1.83 -3.72
N LEU A 42 4.82 -1.90 -3.41
CA LEU A 42 4.13 -3.18 -3.20
C LEU A 42 3.70 -3.76 -4.56
N THR A 43 3.98 -5.03 -4.79
CA THR A 43 3.55 -5.74 -6.01
C THR A 43 2.03 -5.79 -6.16
N GLY A 44 1.54 -6.15 -7.36
CA GLY A 44 0.12 -6.31 -7.67
C GLY A 44 -0.49 -5.26 -8.60
N GLY A 45 0.33 -4.51 -9.36
CA GLY A 45 -0.11 -3.59 -10.41
C GLY A 45 1.06 -2.91 -11.09
N GLY A 46 1.05 -2.87 -12.45
CA GLY A 46 2.12 -2.27 -13.26
C GLY A 46 2.33 -0.79 -12.92
N GLU A 47 1.26 -0.03 -12.79
CA GLU A 47 1.34 1.41 -12.50
C GLU A 47 2.09 1.74 -11.19
N ARG A 48 2.09 0.82 -10.21
CA ARG A 48 2.85 1.01 -8.95
C ARG A 48 4.36 0.93 -9.21
N LEU A 49 4.79 -0.07 -9.98
CA LEU A 49 6.19 -0.25 -10.34
C LEU A 49 6.68 0.93 -11.18
N ASP A 50 5.94 1.29 -12.23
CA ASP A 50 6.28 2.41 -13.10
C ASP A 50 6.43 3.72 -12.32
N THR A 51 5.49 3.97 -11.40
CA THR A 51 5.52 5.14 -10.52
C THR A 51 6.75 5.10 -9.60
N ALA A 52 7.02 3.98 -8.94
CA ALA A 52 8.14 3.86 -8.01
C ALA A 52 9.49 4.03 -8.72
N VAL A 53 9.62 3.46 -9.94
CA VAL A 53 10.81 3.65 -10.77
C VAL A 53 10.96 5.10 -11.21
N ALA A 54 9.87 5.76 -11.61
CA ALA A 54 9.92 7.18 -11.95
C ALA A 54 10.35 8.07 -10.75
N LEU A 55 9.91 7.73 -9.54
CA LEU A 55 10.35 8.42 -8.31
C LEU A 55 11.84 8.18 -8.03
N LEU A 56 12.33 6.93 -8.22
CA LEU A 56 13.74 6.60 -8.08
C LEU A 56 14.61 7.37 -9.08
N GLU A 57 14.21 7.44 -10.36
CA GLU A 57 14.93 8.18 -11.41
C GLU A 57 14.98 9.69 -11.09
N ARG A 58 13.91 10.24 -10.53
CA ARG A 58 13.87 11.64 -10.05
C ARG A 58 14.70 11.90 -8.80
N GLY A 59 15.29 10.86 -8.19
CA GLY A 59 16.10 10.97 -6.98
C GLY A 59 15.31 11.31 -5.72
N VAL A 60 14.04 10.90 -5.66
CA VAL A 60 13.19 11.04 -4.48
C VAL A 60 13.67 10.15 -3.34
N GLY A 61 14.13 8.94 -3.66
CA GLY A 61 14.81 8.03 -2.74
C GLY A 61 16.17 7.59 -3.26
N LYS A 62 17.03 7.12 -2.36
CA LYS A 62 18.37 6.59 -2.69
C LYS A 62 18.27 5.22 -3.36
N ARG A 63 17.33 4.39 -2.88
CA ARG A 63 17.09 3.01 -3.34
C ARG A 63 15.59 2.72 -3.41
N LEU A 64 15.23 1.68 -4.18
CA LEU A 64 13.88 1.16 -4.33
C LEU A 64 13.84 -0.29 -3.86
N LEU A 65 12.93 -0.64 -2.96
CA LEU A 65 12.51 -2.02 -2.71
C LEU A 65 11.22 -2.30 -3.48
N VAL A 66 11.21 -3.36 -4.28
CA VAL A 66 9.98 -3.94 -4.83
C VAL A 66 9.63 -5.14 -3.94
N SER A 67 8.63 -4.99 -3.08
CA SER A 67 8.28 -5.97 -2.06
C SER A 67 7.16 -6.91 -2.52
N GLY A 68 7.24 -8.20 -2.13
CA GLY A 68 6.28 -9.23 -2.49
C GLY A 68 6.42 -9.72 -3.93
N VAL A 69 7.64 -9.83 -4.42
CA VAL A 69 7.93 -10.36 -5.76
C VAL A 69 7.81 -11.88 -5.75
N ALA A 70 7.21 -12.44 -6.79
CA ALA A 70 7.12 -13.90 -6.94
C ALA A 70 8.54 -14.51 -7.08
N GLN A 71 8.76 -15.69 -6.46
CA GLN A 71 10.07 -16.34 -6.34
C GLN A 71 10.76 -16.57 -7.69
N GLU A 72 10.00 -16.78 -8.75
CA GLU A 72 10.52 -17.03 -10.10
C GLU A 72 10.88 -15.75 -10.86
N THR A 73 10.52 -14.59 -10.34
CA THR A 73 10.72 -13.30 -11.00
C THR A 73 12.14 -12.78 -10.76
N THR A 74 12.87 -12.57 -11.83
CA THR A 74 14.25 -12.04 -11.75
C THR A 74 14.28 -10.51 -11.81
N LYS A 75 15.34 -9.91 -11.28
CA LYS A 75 15.57 -8.46 -11.38
C LYS A 75 15.61 -7.98 -12.84
N GLU A 76 16.12 -8.79 -13.74
CA GLU A 76 16.14 -8.50 -15.18
C GLU A 76 14.71 -8.42 -15.75
N THR A 77 13.83 -9.35 -15.35
CA THR A 77 12.43 -9.34 -15.77
C THR A 77 11.70 -8.09 -15.29
N VAL A 78 11.86 -7.73 -14.00
CA VAL A 78 11.28 -6.51 -13.43
C VAL A 78 11.89 -5.27 -14.08
N GLY A 79 13.18 -5.27 -14.36
CA GLY A 79 13.88 -4.17 -15.03
C GLY A 79 13.41 -3.94 -16.47
N LYS A 80 13.04 -4.99 -17.20
CA LYS A 80 12.43 -4.87 -18.55
C LYS A 80 11.02 -4.23 -18.46
N MET A 81 10.25 -4.58 -17.43
CA MET A 81 8.94 -3.96 -17.16
C MET A 81 9.08 -2.47 -16.77
N ALA A 82 10.21 -2.09 -16.19
CA ALA A 82 10.53 -0.74 -15.75
C ALA A 82 11.27 0.10 -16.84
N ASP A 83 11.12 -0.25 -18.14
CA ASP A 83 11.76 0.42 -19.28
C ASP A 83 13.31 0.51 -19.21
N GLY A 84 13.96 -0.40 -18.51
CA GLY A 84 15.43 -0.48 -18.44
C GLY A 84 16.14 0.76 -17.90
N LYS A 85 15.48 1.53 -17.03
CA LYS A 85 15.99 2.79 -16.47
C LYS A 85 17.27 2.56 -15.66
N GLN A 86 18.22 3.48 -15.78
CA GLN A 86 19.59 3.30 -15.25
C GLN A 86 19.65 3.11 -13.74
N ARG A 87 18.87 3.90 -12.99
CA ARG A 87 18.86 3.80 -11.53
C ARG A 87 18.20 2.53 -11.02
N PHE A 88 17.28 1.92 -11.76
CA PHE A 88 16.73 0.64 -11.40
C PHE A 88 17.81 -0.44 -11.34
N ALA A 89 18.72 -0.49 -12.29
CA ALA A 89 19.77 -1.50 -12.36
C ALA A 89 20.70 -1.48 -11.13
N CYS A 90 21.17 -0.28 -10.72
CA CYS A 90 22.07 -0.15 -9.56
C CYS A 90 21.35 -0.24 -8.23
N CYS A 91 20.13 0.31 -8.17
CA CYS A 91 19.62 0.83 -6.91
C CYS A 91 18.22 0.29 -6.56
N ALA A 92 17.75 -0.73 -7.28
CA ALA A 92 16.55 -1.49 -6.92
C ALA A 92 16.90 -2.84 -6.30
N ASP A 93 16.19 -3.19 -5.26
CA ASP A 93 16.22 -4.47 -4.57
C ASP A 93 14.86 -5.16 -4.73
N LEU A 94 14.86 -6.49 -4.76
CA LEU A 94 13.63 -7.29 -4.84
C LEU A 94 13.45 -8.06 -3.54
N GLY A 95 12.26 -7.93 -2.95
CA GLY A 95 11.83 -8.66 -1.79
C GLY A 95 10.96 -9.85 -2.18
N TYR A 96 11.28 -11.03 -1.68
CA TYR A 96 10.65 -12.29 -2.05
C TYR A 96 9.97 -13.01 -0.89
N THR A 97 10.06 -12.45 0.33
CA THR A 97 9.58 -13.12 1.53
C THR A 97 8.13 -12.78 1.86
N ALA A 98 7.64 -11.66 1.36
CA ALA A 98 6.30 -11.17 1.66
C ALA A 98 5.22 -11.92 0.87
N GLU A 99 4.26 -12.53 1.56
CA GLU A 99 3.09 -13.20 0.98
C GLU A 99 1.81 -12.34 1.10
N ASP A 100 1.83 -11.38 2.01
CA ASP A 100 0.71 -10.48 2.29
C ASP A 100 1.18 -9.07 2.70
N THR A 101 0.26 -8.19 3.14
CA THR A 101 0.61 -6.81 3.49
C THR A 101 1.41 -6.72 4.78
N HIS A 102 1.17 -7.62 5.72
CA HIS A 102 1.96 -7.71 6.94
C HIS A 102 3.41 -8.10 6.60
N GLY A 103 3.59 -9.16 5.81
CA GLY A 103 4.90 -9.57 5.32
C GLY A 103 5.62 -8.49 4.51
N ASN A 104 4.88 -7.70 3.69
CA ASN A 104 5.48 -6.54 3.02
C ASN A 104 6.02 -5.49 4.01
N ALA A 105 5.32 -5.27 5.12
CA ALA A 105 5.76 -4.33 6.15
C ALA A 105 7.02 -4.83 6.87
N GLU A 106 7.08 -6.12 7.23
CA GLU A 106 8.24 -6.74 7.87
C GLU A 106 9.46 -6.74 6.94
N GLU A 107 9.27 -7.13 5.67
CA GLU A 107 10.33 -7.13 4.65
C GLU A 107 10.89 -5.71 4.42
N ALA A 108 10.01 -4.70 4.35
CA ALA A 108 10.41 -3.30 4.24
C ALA A 108 11.15 -2.80 5.49
N ALA A 109 10.72 -3.21 6.69
CA ALA A 109 11.36 -2.85 7.95
C ALA A 109 12.78 -3.44 8.04
N GLU A 110 12.97 -4.70 7.66
CA GLU A 110 14.29 -5.32 7.63
C GLU A 110 15.21 -4.63 6.60
N TRP A 111 14.67 -4.34 5.40
CA TRP A 111 15.40 -3.63 4.36
C TRP A 111 15.79 -2.21 4.80
N ALA A 112 14.89 -1.46 5.43
CA ALA A 112 15.17 -0.12 5.94
C ALA A 112 16.28 -0.15 7.00
N ARG A 113 16.19 -1.08 7.96
CA ARG A 113 17.22 -1.27 9.00
C ARG A 113 18.58 -1.61 8.40
N SER A 114 18.64 -2.52 7.42
CA SER A 114 19.91 -2.92 6.77
C SER A 114 20.60 -1.77 6.02
N HIS A 115 19.85 -0.76 5.61
CA HIS A 115 20.36 0.42 4.92
C HIS A 115 20.47 1.67 5.82
N ASN A 116 20.08 1.60 7.10
CA ASN A 116 19.96 2.73 8.01
C ASN A 116 19.06 3.84 7.46
N PHE A 117 17.90 3.47 6.93
CA PHE A 117 16.90 4.38 6.39
C PHE A 117 15.88 4.75 7.48
N GLY A 118 15.67 6.05 7.69
CA GLY A 118 14.68 6.58 8.64
C GLY A 118 13.44 7.15 7.96
N SER A 119 13.40 7.17 6.61
CA SER A 119 12.25 7.68 5.86
C SER A 119 12.00 6.90 4.59
N LEU A 120 10.73 6.51 4.36
CA LEU A 120 10.34 5.69 3.22
C LEU A 120 9.13 6.28 2.49
N VAL A 121 9.21 6.38 1.17
CA VAL A 121 8.04 6.61 0.31
C VAL A 121 7.36 5.28 0.03
N ILE A 122 6.10 5.15 0.41
CA ILE A 122 5.31 3.92 0.24
C ILE A 122 4.43 4.07 -0.99
N VAL A 123 4.69 3.26 -2.01
CA VAL A 123 3.98 3.28 -3.30
C VAL A 123 3.06 2.08 -3.40
N THR A 124 1.76 2.32 -3.38
CA THR A 124 0.73 1.29 -3.58
C THR A 124 -0.55 1.90 -4.14
N SER A 125 -1.55 1.08 -4.47
CA SER A 125 -2.82 1.61 -4.97
C SER A 125 -3.55 2.42 -3.89
N ARG A 126 -4.26 3.45 -4.32
CA ARG A 126 -5.00 4.37 -3.48
C ARG A 126 -5.92 3.64 -2.48
N TYR A 127 -6.71 2.67 -2.95
CA TYR A 127 -7.61 1.89 -2.10
C TYR A 127 -6.89 0.95 -1.12
N HIS A 128 -5.65 0.61 -1.39
CA HIS A 128 -4.82 -0.26 -0.56
C HIS A 128 -4.01 0.51 0.49
N MET A 129 -3.78 1.81 0.29
CA MET A 129 -2.92 2.66 1.11
C MET A 129 -3.28 2.66 2.60
N PRO A 130 -4.57 2.77 3.02
CA PRO A 130 -4.90 2.80 4.45
C PRO A 130 -4.42 1.56 5.20
N ARG A 131 -4.64 0.36 4.64
CA ARG A 131 -4.17 -0.89 5.24
C ARG A 131 -2.65 -0.99 5.22
N THR A 132 -2.02 -0.61 4.12
CA THR A 132 -0.56 -0.62 4.00
C THR A 132 0.08 0.28 5.06
N LEU A 133 -0.38 1.52 5.22
CA LEU A 133 0.17 2.43 6.22
C LEU A 133 -0.02 1.92 7.65
N HIS A 134 -1.15 1.27 7.94
CA HIS A 134 -1.41 0.69 9.25
C HIS A 134 -0.41 -0.43 9.60
N GLU A 135 -0.20 -1.38 8.69
CA GLU A 135 0.77 -2.47 8.87
C GLU A 135 2.22 -1.96 8.94
N PHE A 136 2.57 -1.01 8.06
CA PHE A 136 3.90 -0.42 8.03
C PHE A 136 4.21 0.40 9.29
N ALA A 137 3.26 1.19 9.79
CA ALA A 137 3.43 1.94 11.03
C ALA A 137 3.60 1.03 12.26
N ALA A 138 2.99 -0.15 12.25
CA ALA A 138 3.19 -1.15 13.29
C ALA A 138 4.58 -1.81 13.23
N ALA A 139 5.07 -2.12 12.02
CA ALA A 139 6.38 -2.74 11.83
C ALA A 139 7.54 -1.73 11.97
N MET A 140 7.27 -0.45 11.74
CA MET A 140 8.25 0.65 11.69
C MET A 140 7.70 1.90 12.42
N PRO A 141 7.60 1.86 13.76
CA PRO A 141 6.99 2.95 14.53
C PRO A 141 7.85 4.22 14.61
N GLU A 142 9.15 4.14 14.34
CA GLU A 142 10.10 5.25 14.44
C GLU A 142 10.41 5.89 13.08
N GLU A 143 10.11 5.18 11.97
CA GLU A 143 10.39 5.65 10.62
C GLU A 143 9.31 6.60 10.10
N THR A 144 9.72 7.56 9.29
CA THR A 144 8.79 8.45 8.60
C THR A 144 8.25 7.78 7.34
N LEU A 145 6.96 7.43 7.35
CA LEU A 145 6.27 6.84 6.22
C LEU A 145 5.56 7.92 5.39
N ILE A 146 5.91 8.04 4.12
CA ILE A 146 5.38 9.03 3.19
C ILE A 146 4.51 8.33 2.17
N PRO A 147 3.16 8.43 2.26
CA PRO A 147 2.28 7.76 1.33
C PRO A 147 2.36 8.36 -0.07
N TYR A 148 2.47 7.50 -1.07
CA TYR A 148 2.33 7.84 -2.48
C TYR A 148 1.33 6.90 -3.14
N PRO A 149 0.02 7.18 -3.00
CA PRO A 149 -1.03 6.38 -3.60
C PRO A 149 -1.05 6.53 -5.13
N VAL A 150 -1.23 5.41 -5.82
CA VAL A 150 -1.32 5.33 -7.28
C VAL A 150 -2.75 5.00 -7.69
N ASP A 151 -3.32 5.80 -8.56
CA ASP A 151 -4.59 5.48 -9.20
C ASP A 151 -4.35 4.43 -10.28
N GLN A 152 -5.21 3.42 -10.32
CA GLN A 152 -5.16 2.40 -11.37
C GLN A 152 -6.12 2.79 -12.49
N SER A 153 -5.64 2.83 -13.72
CA SER A 153 -6.42 3.24 -14.90
C SER A 153 -7.73 2.46 -15.12
N ARG A 154 -7.79 1.22 -14.58
CA ARG A 154 -8.96 0.34 -14.69
C ARG A 154 -9.99 0.52 -13.58
N ILE A 155 -9.73 1.40 -12.60
CA ILE A 155 -10.56 1.57 -11.40
C ILE A 155 -10.96 3.04 -11.30
N ASP A 156 -12.23 3.33 -11.61
CA ASP A 156 -12.80 4.65 -11.38
C ASP A 156 -13.27 4.76 -9.92
N LEU A 157 -12.57 5.57 -9.14
CA LEU A 157 -12.93 5.86 -7.75
C LEU A 157 -13.93 7.02 -7.64
N SER A 158 -14.07 7.88 -8.65
CA SER A 158 -14.99 9.01 -8.62
C SER A 158 -16.46 8.59 -8.74
N GLY A 159 -16.72 7.52 -9.49
CA GLY A 159 -18.03 6.91 -9.71
C GLY A 159 -18.14 5.50 -9.11
N TRP A 160 -17.39 5.20 -8.04
CA TRP A 160 -17.23 3.83 -7.53
C TRP A 160 -18.54 3.09 -7.27
N TRP A 161 -19.60 3.80 -6.80
CA TRP A 161 -20.93 3.22 -6.49
C TRP A 161 -21.71 2.77 -7.72
N MET A 162 -21.34 3.22 -8.92
CA MET A 162 -21.97 2.82 -10.18
C MET A 162 -21.35 1.55 -10.78
N HIS A 163 -20.19 1.11 -10.25
CA HIS A 163 -19.43 0.00 -10.79
C HIS A 163 -19.30 -1.14 -9.77
N ALA A 164 -20.09 -2.20 -9.94
CA ALA A 164 -20.12 -3.34 -9.00
C ALA A 164 -18.74 -3.95 -8.71
N ARG A 165 -17.85 -4.01 -9.71
CA ARG A 165 -16.47 -4.51 -9.54
C ARG A 165 -15.67 -3.60 -8.60
N THR A 166 -15.80 -2.29 -8.76
CA THR A 166 -15.12 -1.29 -7.90
C THR A 166 -15.67 -1.36 -6.47
N VAL A 167 -17.01 -1.43 -6.30
CA VAL A 167 -17.65 -1.63 -4.99
C VAL A 167 -17.10 -2.88 -4.30
N THR A 168 -17.05 -4.01 -5.02
CA THR A 168 -16.55 -5.27 -4.47
C THR A 168 -15.08 -5.17 -4.05
N LEU A 169 -14.24 -4.54 -4.87
CA LEU A 169 -12.82 -4.32 -4.57
C LEU A 169 -12.66 -3.47 -3.31
N LEU A 170 -13.31 -2.31 -3.25
CA LEU A 170 -13.24 -1.39 -2.11
C LEU A 170 -13.75 -2.03 -0.83
N HIS A 171 -14.88 -2.77 -0.90
CA HIS A 171 -15.42 -3.48 0.24
C HIS A 171 -14.46 -4.58 0.76
N ARG A 172 -13.83 -5.34 -0.15
CA ARG A 172 -12.82 -6.34 0.24
C ARG A 172 -11.61 -5.71 0.94
N GLU A 173 -11.11 -4.58 0.42
CA GLU A 173 -10.01 -3.86 1.06
C GLU A 173 -10.42 -3.24 2.39
N TYR A 174 -11.64 -2.70 2.50
CA TYR A 174 -12.19 -2.21 3.75
C TYR A 174 -12.26 -3.30 4.83
N VAL A 175 -12.78 -4.50 4.49
CA VAL A 175 -12.84 -5.63 5.44
C VAL A 175 -11.43 -6.06 5.88
N LYS A 176 -10.47 -6.12 4.96
CA LYS A 176 -9.07 -6.43 5.29
C LYS A 176 -8.43 -5.34 6.16
N TYR A 177 -8.75 -4.07 5.90
CA TYR A 177 -8.30 -2.96 6.75
C TYR A 177 -8.85 -3.08 8.17
N LEU A 178 -10.15 -3.36 8.34
CA LEU A 178 -10.73 -3.60 9.67
C LEU A 178 -10.09 -4.80 10.38
N ALA A 179 -9.81 -5.87 9.63
CA ALA A 179 -9.14 -7.05 10.19
C ALA A 179 -7.73 -6.69 10.67
N SER A 180 -6.95 -5.91 9.90
CA SER A 180 -5.61 -5.49 10.29
C SER A 180 -5.60 -4.64 11.56
N LEU A 181 -6.62 -3.77 11.77
CA LEU A 181 -6.75 -3.00 13.01
C LEU A 181 -6.89 -3.88 14.27
N VAL A 182 -7.48 -5.06 14.12
CA VAL A 182 -7.66 -6.00 15.23
C VAL A 182 -6.40 -6.84 15.44
N THR A 183 -5.84 -7.41 14.35
CA THR A 183 -4.67 -8.31 14.44
C THR A 183 -3.43 -7.59 14.96
N THR A 184 -3.17 -6.38 14.50
CA THR A 184 -2.01 -5.59 14.95
C THR A 184 -2.09 -5.25 16.45
N ARG A 185 -3.29 -4.95 16.97
CA ARG A 185 -3.47 -4.69 18.41
C ARG A 185 -3.18 -5.93 19.26
N LEU A 186 -3.54 -7.11 18.78
CA LEU A 186 -3.32 -8.37 19.51
C LEU A 186 -1.84 -8.80 19.51
N ALA A 187 -1.07 -8.40 18.52
CA ALA A 187 0.37 -8.70 18.43
C ALA A 187 1.22 -7.85 19.38
N HIS A 188 0.68 -6.72 19.87
CA HIS A 188 1.39 -5.80 20.77
C HIS A 188 0.93 -5.88 22.24
N THR A 189 0.02 -6.84 22.60
CA THR A 189 -0.41 -7.15 23.98
C THR A 189 0.22 -8.43 24.47
#